data_cd1be9279db4a1e81ebedc3f31fad696
#
_entry.id   cd1be9279db4a1e81ebedc3f31fad696
#
_cell.length_a   1.000
_cell.length_b   1.000
_cell.length_c   1.000
_cell.angle_alpha   90.00
_cell.angle_beta   90.00
_cell.angle_gamma   90.00
#
_symmetry.space_group_name_H-M   'P 1'
#
loop_
_entity.id
_entity.type
_entity.pdbx_description
1 polymer ?
#
loop_
_entity_poly.entity_id
_entity_poly.type
_entity_poly.pdbx_seq_one_letter_code
_entity_poly.pdbx_strand_id
1 'polypeptide(L)'
;TSSLPAQDQGILNEMHRAHVGEVVFTRQDFTVHAIQPSSLADTFDLGTGMFFRVYMDRSAVNAMMGRPGVSNDRLQVAAGIQYRARFEVDGRAIETTFLPFGEWSERNMYTTWRGQFINPTPAAGVVPGSEVLRELVARGWSAGLFRPGSMHRITMSVIPMVNPPDGAAGDPVVGPVVARGTRS
;
A
#
# COMPACT_ATOMS: atom_id res chain seq x y z
N THR A 1 -1.63 -29.93 -4.72
CA THR A 1 -2.42 -28.70 -4.91
C THR A 1 -2.30 -27.87 -3.64
N SER A 2 -1.46 -26.86 -3.68
CA SER A 2 -1.30 -25.91 -2.58
C SER A 2 -2.59 -25.06 -2.54
N SER A 3 -3.42 -25.23 -1.52
CA SER A 3 -4.55 -24.36 -1.30
C SER A 3 -4.10 -23.17 -0.45
N LEU A 4 -4.49 -21.95 -0.81
CA LEU A 4 -4.28 -20.80 0.05
C LEU A 4 -5.06 -20.98 1.38
N PRO A 5 -4.45 -20.61 2.51
CA PRO A 5 -5.16 -20.59 3.77
C PRO A 5 -6.40 -19.70 3.64
N ALA A 6 -7.53 -20.17 4.17
CA ALA A 6 -8.76 -19.38 4.19
C ALA A 6 -8.70 -18.24 5.22
N GLN A 7 -7.78 -18.34 6.17
CA GLN A 7 -7.62 -17.42 7.27
C GLN A 7 -6.51 -16.42 6.99
N ASP A 8 -6.80 -15.15 7.19
CA ASP A 8 -5.82 -14.08 7.16
C ASP A 8 -4.82 -14.18 8.31
N GLN A 9 -3.69 -13.50 8.17
CA GLN A 9 -2.70 -13.34 9.22
C GLN A 9 -3.31 -12.70 10.50
N GLY A 10 -4.39 -11.94 10.35
CA GLY A 10 -5.08 -11.29 11.45
C GLY A 10 -4.33 -10.06 11.98
N ILE A 11 -4.71 -9.63 13.18
CA ILE A 11 -4.10 -8.49 13.87
C ILE A 11 -2.88 -8.99 14.65
N LEU A 12 -1.68 -8.51 14.29
CA LEU A 12 -0.41 -9.06 14.74
C LEU A 12 0.04 -8.57 16.13
N ASN A 13 -0.30 -7.33 16.46
CA ASN A 13 0.13 -6.69 17.70
C ASN A 13 -0.75 -5.48 18.06
N GLU A 14 -0.45 -4.80 19.17
CA GLU A 14 -1.22 -3.63 19.59
C GLU A 14 -1.11 -2.45 18.62
N MET A 15 0.05 -2.24 18.01
CA MET A 15 0.23 -1.20 17.00
C MET A 15 -0.70 -1.43 15.80
N HIS A 16 -0.78 -2.69 15.32
CA HIS A 16 -1.73 -3.06 14.29
C HIS A 16 -3.18 -2.80 14.74
N ARG A 17 -3.53 -3.21 15.96
CA ARG A 17 -4.89 -3.01 16.50
C ARG A 17 -5.27 -1.53 16.60
N ALA A 18 -4.32 -0.68 17.02
CA ALA A 18 -4.54 0.76 17.15
C ALA A 18 -4.71 1.49 15.81
N HIS A 19 -4.17 0.91 14.72
CA HIS A 19 -4.10 1.57 13.41
C HIS A 19 -4.78 0.78 12.29
N VAL A 20 -5.72 -0.12 12.61
CA VAL A 20 -6.48 -0.86 11.59
C VAL A 20 -7.19 0.12 10.65
N GLY A 21 -7.03 -0.09 9.34
CA GLY A 21 -7.54 0.79 8.30
C GLY A 21 -6.68 2.03 8.04
N GLU A 22 -5.49 2.12 8.65
CA GLU A 22 -4.61 3.26 8.50
C GLU A 22 -3.34 2.94 7.71
N VAL A 23 -2.83 3.96 7.04
CA VAL A 23 -1.45 4.05 6.57
C VAL A 23 -0.71 4.95 7.55
N VAL A 24 0.25 4.40 8.27
CA VAL A 24 1.10 5.16 9.19
C VAL A 24 2.46 5.42 8.56
N PHE A 25 3.07 6.53 8.94
CA PHE A 25 4.33 6.98 8.36
C PHE A 25 5.40 7.08 9.46
N THR A 26 6.63 6.70 9.11
CA THR A 26 7.77 6.70 10.03
C THR A 26 9.02 7.25 9.34
N ARG A 27 9.96 7.79 10.13
CA ARG A 27 11.25 8.29 9.61
C ARG A 27 12.31 7.20 9.47
N GLN A 28 12.05 6.04 10.02
CA GLN A 28 12.96 4.89 9.98
C GLN A 28 12.21 3.65 9.50
N ASP A 29 12.94 2.74 8.87
CA ASP A 29 12.38 1.44 8.51
C ASP A 29 12.28 0.55 9.74
N PHE A 30 11.10 -0.01 9.97
CA PHE A 30 10.84 -0.91 11.08
C PHE A 30 10.20 -2.21 10.62
N THR A 31 10.59 -3.30 11.23
CA THR A 31 9.82 -4.54 11.14
C THR A 31 8.47 -4.35 11.83
N VAL A 32 7.51 -5.20 11.51
CA VAL A 32 6.14 -5.13 12.08
C VAL A 32 6.12 -5.16 13.62
N HIS A 33 7.12 -5.79 14.24
CA HIS A 33 7.22 -5.94 15.69
C HIS A 33 8.01 -4.83 16.39
N ALA A 34 8.74 -4.01 15.63
CA ALA A 34 9.62 -2.99 16.21
C ALA A 34 9.05 -1.56 16.16
N ILE A 35 7.93 -1.34 15.47
CA ILE A 35 7.31 -0.01 15.43
C ILE A 35 6.76 0.33 16.80
N GLN A 36 7.15 1.51 17.28
CA GLN A 36 6.62 2.12 18.51
C GLN A 36 5.78 3.35 18.15
N PRO A 37 4.78 3.72 18.96
CA PRO A 37 4.00 4.95 18.73
C PRO A 37 4.88 6.20 18.56
N SER A 38 5.98 6.29 19.30
CA SER A 38 6.96 7.38 19.20
C SER A 38 7.73 7.44 17.87
N SER A 39 7.68 6.36 17.06
CA SER A 39 8.31 6.32 15.73
C SER A 39 7.44 6.95 14.65
N LEU A 40 6.16 7.17 14.93
CA LEU A 40 5.24 7.78 13.98
C LEU A 40 5.62 9.24 13.76
N ALA A 41 5.48 9.70 12.54
CA ALA A 41 5.79 11.07 12.17
C ALA A 41 4.67 11.67 11.32
N ASP A 42 4.37 12.93 11.57
CA ASP A 42 3.29 13.66 10.92
C ASP A 42 3.81 14.56 9.79
N THR A 43 5.10 14.89 9.83
CA THR A 43 5.74 15.82 8.90
C THR A 43 7.05 15.23 8.39
N PHE A 44 7.32 15.37 7.11
CA PHE A 44 8.50 14.85 6.43
C PHE A 44 9.09 15.87 5.48
N ASP A 45 10.40 15.80 5.33
CA ASP A 45 11.09 16.41 4.21
C ASP A 45 11.20 15.37 3.08
N LEU A 46 10.74 15.70 1.89
CA LEU A 46 10.82 14.83 0.72
C LEU A 46 12.25 14.41 0.36
N GLY A 47 13.26 15.18 0.81
CA GLY A 47 14.68 14.87 0.61
C GLY A 47 15.26 13.84 1.58
N THR A 48 14.61 13.56 2.69
CA THR A 48 15.20 12.74 3.77
C THR A 48 14.74 11.29 3.82
N GLY A 49 13.88 10.88 2.95
CA GLY A 49 13.30 9.53 2.96
C GLY A 49 12.21 9.35 4.04
N MET A 50 11.21 8.61 3.68
CA MET A 50 10.07 8.31 4.53
C MET A 50 9.67 6.86 4.33
N PHE A 51 9.24 6.22 5.41
CA PHE A 51 8.69 4.88 5.36
C PHE A 51 7.21 4.92 5.69
N PHE A 52 6.46 3.96 5.20
CA PHE A 52 5.09 3.81 5.58
C PHE A 52 4.75 2.35 5.86
N ARG A 53 3.73 2.12 6.66
CA ARG A 53 3.15 0.82 6.87
C ARG A 53 1.64 0.90 6.74
N VAL A 54 1.11 -0.10 6.06
CA VAL A 54 -0.32 -0.28 5.88
C VAL A 54 -0.80 -1.29 6.90
N TYR A 55 -1.88 -0.97 7.62
CA TYR A 55 -2.55 -1.87 8.53
C TYR A 55 -3.98 -2.10 8.06
N MET A 56 -4.34 -3.34 7.78
CA MET A 56 -5.64 -3.72 7.24
C MET A 56 -6.38 -4.61 8.23
N ASP A 57 -7.70 -4.56 8.21
CA ASP A 57 -8.55 -5.47 8.98
C ASP A 57 -8.52 -6.90 8.43
N ARG A 58 -8.34 -7.02 7.13
CA ARG A 58 -8.28 -8.28 6.38
C ARG A 58 -7.32 -8.17 5.21
N SER A 59 -6.86 -9.30 4.69
CA SER A 59 -6.02 -9.33 3.49
C SER A 59 -6.75 -8.78 2.27
N ALA A 60 -5.96 -8.36 1.26
CA ALA A 60 -6.53 -7.92 -0.01
C ALA A 60 -7.39 -9.00 -0.68
N VAL A 61 -6.96 -10.27 -0.61
CA VAL A 61 -7.74 -11.39 -1.15
C VAL A 61 -9.11 -11.45 -0.48
N ASN A 62 -9.16 -11.45 0.85
CA ASN A 62 -10.42 -11.48 1.59
C ASN A 62 -11.26 -10.21 1.44
N ALA A 63 -10.64 -9.07 1.20
CA ALA A 63 -11.36 -7.83 0.89
C ALA A 63 -12.05 -7.87 -0.49
N MET A 64 -11.54 -8.69 -1.41
CA MET A 64 -12.08 -8.83 -2.77
C MET A 64 -13.05 -9.98 -2.94
N MET A 65 -12.90 -11.09 -2.16
CA MET A 65 -13.78 -12.23 -2.24
C MET A 65 -15.28 -11.87 -2.09
N GLY A 66 -16.12 -12.51 -2.89
CA GLY A 66 -17.56 -12.30 -2.89
C GLY A 66 -18.06 -11.01 -3.54
N ARG A 67 -17.15 -10.22 -4.17
CA ARG A 67 -17.57 -9.04 -4.93
C ARG A 67 -18.05 -9.41 -6.33
N PRO A 68 -19.05 -8.70 -6.85
CA PRO A 68 -19.48 -8.90 -8.23
C PRO A 68 -18.29 -8.77 -9.21
N GLY A 69 -18.19 -9.72 -10.15
CA GLY A 69 -17.09 -9.76 -11.12
C GLY A 69 -15.77 -10.35 -10.61
N VAL A 70 -15.67 -10.71 -9.33
CA VAL A 70 -14.51 -11.39 -8.76
C VAL A 70 -14.76 -12.89 -8.72
N SER A 71 -13.76 -13.68 -9.09
CA SER A 71 -13.82 -15.14 -9.01
C SER A 71 -14.08 -15.64 -7.57
N ASN A 72 -14.81 -16.74 -7.45
CA ASN A 72 -14.94 -17.45 -6.17
C ASN A 72 -13.73 -18.34 -5.85
N ASP A 73 -12.79 -18.49 -6.78
CA ASP A 73 -11.54 -19.21 -6.55
C ASP A 73 -10.49 -18.27 -5.95
N ARG A 74 -10.12 -18.51 -4.69
CA ARG A 74 -9.13 -17.72 -3.96
C ARG A 74 -7.76 -17.70 -4.62
N LEU A 75 -7.35 -18.81 -5.24
CA LEU A 75 -6.06 -18.87 -5.96
C LEU A 75 -6.06 -17.92 -7.14
N GLN A 76 -7.16 -17.91 -7.89
CA GLN A 76 -7.34 -17.02 -9.02
C GLN A 76 -7.37 -15.55 -8.59
N VAL A 77 -8.09 -15.24 -7.51
CA VAL A 77 -8.09 -13.89 -6.92
C VAL A 77 -6.70 -13.49 -6.48
N ALA A 78 -5.98 -14.37 -5.76
CA ALA A 78 -4.63 -14.09 -5.30
C ALA A 78 -3.63 -13.88 -6.44
N ALA A 79 -3.75 -14.65 -7.51
CA ALA A 79 -2.90 -14.51 -8.69
C ALA A 79 -3.14 -13.19 -9.45
N GLY A 80 -4.38 -12.71 -9.44
CA GLY A 80 -4.77 -11.45 -10.13
C GLY A 80 -4.76 -10.21 -9.25
N ILE A 81 -4.40 -10.32 -7.94
CA ILE A 81 -4.48 -9.19 -7.01
C ILE A 81 -3.40 -8.15 -7.30
N GLN A 82 -3.82 -6.92 -7.29
CA GLN A 82 -2.95 -5.74 -7.36
C GLN A 82 -3.41 -4.71 -6.32
N TYR A 83 -2.59 -3.71 -6.08
CA TYR A 83 -2.97 -2.55 -5.29
C TYR A 83 -2.92 -1.30 -6.14
N ARG A 84 -3.93 -0.44 -5.96
CA ARG A 84 -3.89 0.94 -6.36
C ARG A 84 -3.56 1.80 -5.15
N ALA A 85 -2.50 2.59 -5.25
CA ALA A 85 -2.26 3.69 -4.33
C ALA A 85 -2.84 4.96 -4.95
N ARG A 86 -3.79 5.56 -4.26
CA ARG A 86 -4.31 6.87 -4.58
C ARG A 86 -3.72 7.88 -3.61
N PHE A 87 -3.02 8.84 -4.15
CA PHE A 87 -2.49 9.97 -3.41
C PHE A 87 -3.32 11.20 -3.69
N GLU A 88 -3.56 11.98 -2.66
CA GLU A 88 -4.15 13.32 -2.76
C GLU A 88 -3.11 14.31 -2.22
N VAL A 89 -2.61 15.19 -3.07
CA VAL A 89 -1.71 16.28 -2.70
C VAL A 89 -2.53 17.56 -2.68
N ASP A 90 -2.75 18.13 -1.51
CA ASP A 90 -3.63 19.29 -1.31
C ASP A 90 -5.00 19.14 -1.99
N GLY A 91 -5.57 17.93 -1.92
CA GLY A 91 -6.86 17.58 -2.50
C GLY A 91 -6.84 17.19 -3.99
N ARG A 92 -5.68 17.22 -4.66
CA ARG A 92 -5.54 16.79 -6.06
C ARG A 92 -5.04 15.34 -6.13
N ALA A 93 -5.80 14.48 -6.78
CA ALA A 93 -5.51 13.05 -6.82
C ALA A 93 -4.44 12.69 -7.86
N ILE A 94 -3.55 11.78 -7.47
CA ILE A 94 -2.63 11.04 -8.35
C ILE A 94 -2.81 9.56 -8.02
N GLU A 95 -3.01 8.72 -9.04
CA GLU A 95 -3.15 7.28 -8.86
C GLU A 95 -1.99 6.54 -9.51
N THR A 96 -1.52 5.51 -8.84
CA THR A 96 -0.56 4.55 -9.37
C THR A 96 -0.95 3.13 -8.98
N THR A 97 -0.57 2.16 -9.79
CA THR A 97 -0.86 0.74 -9.57
C THR A 97 0.45 0.00 -9.33
N PHE A 98 0.45 -0.90 -8.39
CA PHE A 98 1.60 -1.74 -8.08
C PHE A 98 1.18 -3.17 -7.72
N LEU A 99 2.09 -4.10 -7.94
CA LEU A 99 1.91 -5.49 -7.57
C LEU A 99 2.29 -5.71 -6.10
N PRO A 100 1.59 -6.60 -5.39
CA PRO A 100 2.06 -7.05 -4.09
C PRO A 100 3.39 -7.79 -4.25
N PHE A 101 4.31 -7.59 -3.31
CA PHE A 101 5.65 -8.15 -3.39
C PHE A 101 5.73 -9.58 -2.91
N GLY A 102 6.48 -10.41 -3.68
CA GLY A 102 6.91 -11.75 -3.35
C GLY A 102 5.97 -12.84 -3.84
N GLU A 103 6.23 -14.05 -3.37
CA GLU A 103 5.40 -15.19 -3.73
C GLU A 103 3.94 -14.92 -3.35
N TRP A 104 3.08 -15.00 -4.33
CA TRP A 104 1.66 -14.66 -4.23
C TRP A 104 0.92 -15.47 -3.16
N SER A 105 1.38 -16.70 -2.88
CA SER A 105 0.70 -17.63 -1.99
C SER A 105 0.65 -17.17 -0.53
N GLU A 106 1.72 -16.59 0.01
CA GLU A 106 1.78 -16.21 1.42
C GLU A 106 1.42 -14.74 1.64
N ARG A 107 1.96 -13.85 0.82
CA ARG A 107 1.85 -12.41 1.05
C ARG A 107 0.46 -11.84 0.78
N ASN A 108 -0.33 -12.49 -0.07
CA ASN A 108 -1.69 -12.05 -0.33
C ASN A 108 -2.67 -12.30 0.84
N MET A 109 -2.24 -13.05 1.86
CA MET A 109 -2.97 -13.22 3.12
C MET A 109 -2.51 -12.25 4.21
N TYR A 110 -1.50 -11.43 3.95
CA TYR A 110 -1.01 -10.46 4.91
C TYR A 110 -1.99 -9.31 5.11
N THR A 111 -2.12 -8.92 6.35
CA THR A 111 -2.93 -7.78 6.79
C THR A 111 -2.10 -6.53 7.05
N THR A 112 -0.79 -6.62 6.84
CA THR A 112 0.13 -5.49 6.92
C THR A 112 1.28 -5.65 5.92
N TRP A 113 1.70 -4.53 5.35
CA TRP A 113 2.92 -4.44 4.54
C TRP A 113 3.53 -3.05 4.67
N ARG A 114 4.78 -2.92 4.25
CA ARG A 114 5.56 -1.70 4.34
C ARG A 114 6.08 -1.26 2.99
N GLY A 115 6.35 0.02 2.86
CA GLY A 115 7.05 0.60 1.75
C GLY A 115 7.93 1.77 2.20
N GLN A 116 8.81 2.17 1.32
CA GLN A 116 9.71 3.29 1.53
C GLN A 116 9.43 4.38 0.52
N PHE A 117 9.30 5.60 1.03
CA PHE A 117 9.34 6.83 0.24
C PHE A 117 10.79 7.17 -0.01
N ILE A 118 11.21 7.48 -1.17
CA ILE A 118 12.55 7.95 -1.56
C ILE A 118 13.68 7.43 -0.65
N ASN A 119 14.49 6.55 -1.17
CA ASN A 119 15.75 6.21 -0.54
C ASN A 119 16.81 7.24 -1.01
N PRO A 120 17.32 8.11 -0.14
CA PRO A 120 18.41 9.01 -0.51
C PRO A 120 19.73 8.27 -0.76
N THR A 121 19.81 6.98 -0.38
CA THR A 121 21.03 6.16 -0.56
C THR A 121 20.74 5.00 -1.51
N PRO A 122 21.09 5.06 -2.80
CA PRO A 122 20.83 4.00 -3.78
C PRO A 122 21.47 2.64 -3.47
N ALA A 123 22.35 2.55 -2.49
CA ALA A 123 23.20 1.40 -2.22
C ALA A 123 22.52 0.26 -1.43
N ALA A 124 21.34 0.44 -0.88
CA ALA A 124 20.72 -0.50 0.06
C ALA A 124 19.55 -1.31 -0.54
N GLY A 125 19.61 -1.72 -1.78
CA GLY A 125 18.57 -2.54 -2.40
C GLY A 125 17.22 -1.81 -2.58
N VAL A 126 16.43 -2.25 -3.55
CA VAL A 126 15.08 -1.73 -3.77
C VAL A 126 14.17 -2.24 -2.65
N VAL A 127 13.76 -1.37 -1.74
CA VAL A 127 12.71 -1.71 -0.78
C VAL A 127 11.38 -1.76 -1.54
N PRO A 128 10.64 -2.85 -1.40
CA PRO A 128 9.33 -2.98 -2.01
C PRO A 128 8.42 -1.79 -1.66
N GLY A 129 7.74 -1.21 -2.65
CA GLY A 129 6.90 -0.01 -2.50
C GLY A 129 7.60 1.33 -2.74
N SER A 130 8.93 1.35 -2.87
CA SER A 130 9.66 2.59 -3.22
C SER A 130 9.28 3.13 -4.61
N GLU A 131 8.87 2.26 -5.51
CA GLU A 131 8.43 2.62 -6.86
C GLU A 131 7.17 3.48 -6.85
N VAL A 132 6.21 3.14 -6.00
CA VAL A 132 4.93 3.84 -5.86
C VAL A 132 5.14 5.32 -5.58
N LEU A 133 6.13 5.61 -4.78
CA LEU A 133 6.39 6.95 -4.29
C LEU A 133 7.34 7.73 -5.17
N ARG A 134 8.27 7.03 -5.82
CA ARG A 134 9.03 7.64 -6.90
C ARG A 134 8.09 8.12 -8.00
N GLU A 135 7.10 7.32 -8.33
CA GLU A 135 6.10 7.67 -9.32
C GLU A 135 5.18 8.81 -8.84
N LEU A 136 4.75 8.82 -7.58
CA LEU A 136 4.02 9.94 -7.00
C LEU A 136 4.80 11.24 -7.11
N VAL A 137 6.08 11.22 -6.69
CA VAL A 137 6.92 12.42 -6.71
C VAL A 137 7.12 12.89 -8.15
N ALA A 138 7.45 11.98 -9.07
CA ALA A 138 7.64 12.32 -10.48
C ALA A 138 6.38 12.90 -11.12
N ARG A 139 5.23 12.27 -10.91
CA ARG A 139 3.94 12.74 -11.43
C ARG A 139 3.48 14.03 -10.76
N GLY A 140 3.65 14.15 -9.45
CA GLY A 140 3.30 15.36 -8.71
C GLY A 140 4.16 16.55 -9.12
N TRP A 141 5.46 16.32 -9.36
CA TRP A 141 6.36 17.34 -9.88
C TRP A 141 5.99 17.78 -11.29
N SER A 142 5.76 16.81 -12.18
CA SER A 142 5.34 17.09 -13.56
C SER A 142 4.00 17.79 -13.65
N ALA A 143 3.08 17.51 -12.71
CA ALA A 143 1.79 18.17 -12.61
C ALA A 143 1.83 19.54 -11.89
N GLY A 144 3.01 19.99 -11.44
CA GLY A 144 3.18 21.24 -10.70
C GLY A 144 2.52 21.25 -9.33
N LEU A 145 2.32 20.07 -8.72
CA LEU A 145 1.72 19.95 -7.40
C LEU A 145 2.72 20.25 -6.29
N PHE A 146 3.97 19.87 -6.48
CA PHE A 146 5.06 20.15 -5.54
C PHE A 146 5.78 21.45 -5.89
N ARG A 147 6.07 22.24 -4.89
CA ARG A 147 6.85 23.47 -5.01
C ARG A 147 7.98 23.45 -3.99
N PRO A 148 9.23 23.77 -4.37
CA PRO A 148 10.34 23.88 -3.43
C PRO A 148 10.00 24.84 -2.27
N GLY A 149 10.32 24.44 -1.05
CA GLY A 149 10.10 25.25 0.15
C GLY A 149 8.64 25.36 0.59
N SER A 150 7.70 24.65 -0.06
CA SER A 150 6.31 24.62 0.34
C SER A 150 6.00 23.35 1.14
N MET A 151 5.05 23.47 2.07
CA MET A 151 4.50 22.34 2.80
C MET A 151 3.23 21.87 2.08
N HIS A 152 3.10 20.57 1.91
CA HIS A 152 1.96 19.94 1.24
C HIS A 152 1.34 18.88 2.14
N ARG A 153 0.00 18.80 2.13
CA ARG A 153 -0.71 17.71 2.79
C ARG A 153 -0.86 16.55 1.80
N ILE A 154 -0.33 15.39 2.16
CA ILE A 154 -0.41 14.18 1.36
C ILE A 154 -1.29 13.16 2.08
N THR A 155 -2.33 12.69 1.39
CA THR A 155 -3.13 11.54 1.83
C THR A 155 -2.84 10.36 0.91
N MET A 156 -2.55 9.21 1.50
CA MET A 156 -2.40 7.94 0.78
C MET A 156 -3.58 7.03 1.11
N SER A 157 -4.22 6.50 0.08
CA SER A 157 -5.25 5.46 0.19
C SER A 157 -4.80 4.21 -0.56
N VAL A 158 -5.01 3.06 0.04
CA VAL A 158 -4.67 1.75 -0.52
C VAL A 158 -5.94 1.01 -0.88
N ILE A 159 -6.03 0.57 -2.14
CA ILE A 159 -7.22 -0.02 -2.73
C ILE A 159 -6.81 -1.31 -3.43
N PRO A 160 -7.28 -2.49 -3.01
CA PRO A 160 -7.03 -3.72 -3.74
C PRO A 160 -7.82 -3.73 -5.06
N MET A 161 -7.24 -4.36 -6.06
CA MET A 161 -7.88 -4.60 -7.34
C MET A 161 -7.61 -6.03 -7.77
N VAL A 162 -8.51 -6.59 -8.55
CA VAL A 162 -8.30 -7.90 -9.20
C VAL A 162 -8.40 -7.73 -10.70
N ASN A 163 -7.35 -8.11 -11.40
CA ASN A 163 -7.39 -8.16 -12.86
C ASN A 163 -8.29 -9.31 -13.31
N PRO A 164 -8.95 -9.16 -14.48
CA PRO A 164 -9.60 -10.28 -15.14
C PRO A 164 -8.61 -11.46 -15.29
N PRO A 165 -9.10 -12.71 -15.30
CA PRO A 165 -8.26 -13.86 -15.60
C PRO A 165 -7.50 -13.67 -16.92
N ASP A 166 -6.30 -14.24 -17.01
CA ASP A 166 -5.46 -14.16 -18.21
C ASP A 166 -6.26 -14.47 -19.48
N GLY A 167 -6.23 -13.52 -20.41
CA GLY A 167 -6.95 -13.62 -21.69
C GLY A 167 -8.41 -13.14 -21.67
N ALA A 168 -8.97 -12.77 -20.54
CA ALA A 168 -10.28 -12.14 -20.47
C ALA A 168 -10.15 -10.62 -20.70
N ALA A 169 -10.96 -10.09 -21.60
CA ALA A 169 -11.09 -8.65 -21.80
C ALA A 169 -11.95 -8.05 -20.67
N GLY A 170 -11.48 -6.97 -20.07
CA GLY A 170 -12.24 -6.25 -19.05
C GLY A 170 -11.35 -5.37 -18.18
N ASP A 171 -11.98 -4.40 -17.54
CA ASP A 171 -11.29 -3.55 -16.55
C ASP A 171 -11.11 -4.30 -15.22
N PRO A 172 -10.06 -3.99 -14.46
CA PRO A 172 -9.89 -4.54 -13.12
C PRO A 172 -11.08 -4.23 -12.21
N VAL A 173 -11.50 -5.22 -11.42
CA VAL A 173 -12.48 -4.99 -10.37
C VAL A 173 -11.82 -4.26 -9.22
N VAL A 174 -12.30 -3.07 -8.91
CA VAL A 174 -11.76 -2.19 -7.86
C VAL A 174 -12.45 -2.48 -6.53
N GLY A 175 -11.67 -2.70 -5.49
CA GLY A 175 -12.13 -2.97 -4.14
C GLY A 175 -12.41 -1.71 -3.31
N PRO A 176 -12.62 -1.88 -2.00
CA PRO A 176 -12.77 -0.77 -1.07
C PRO A 176 -11.41 -0.15 -0.74
N VAL A 177 -11.41 1.05 -0.18
CA VAL A 177 -10.22 1.56 0.53
C VAL A 177 -10.00 0.68 1.76
N VAL A 178 -8.85 -0.01 1.82
CA VAL A 178 -8.51 -0.91 2.93
C VAL A 178 -7.62 -0.24 3.98
N ALA A 179 -6.95 0.86 3.62
CA ALA A 179 -6.21 1.70 4.55
C ALA A 179 -6.05 3.11 4.01
N ARG A 180 -6.02 4.11 4.89
CA ARG A 180 -5.82 5.52 4.55
C ARG A 180 -5.00 6.24 5.61
N GLY A 181 -4.07 7.09 5.20
CA GLY A 181 -3.29 7.95 6.09
C GLY A 181 -3.02 9.32 5.49
N THR A 182 -2.94 10.34 6.31
CA THR A 182 -2.69 11.73 5.89
C THR A 182 -1.52 12.31 6.66
N ARG A 183 -0.64 13.04 5.94
CA ARG A 183 0.52 13.75 6.54
C ARG A 183 0.80 15.07 5.82
N SER A 184 1.60 15.90 6.45
CA SER A 184 2.03 17.20 5.94
C SER A 184 3.54 17.28 5.77
#